data_3784a230ce9ad0111bdf8f26d9f86efd
#
_entry.id   3784a230ce9ad0111bdf8f26d9f86efd
#
_cell.length_a   1.000
_cell.length_b   1.000
_cell.length_c   1.000
_cell.angle_alpha   90.00
_cell.angle_beta   90.00
_cell.angle_gamma   90.00
#
_symmetry.space_group_name_H-M   'P 1'
#
loop_
_entity.id
_entity.type
_entity.pdbx_description
1 polymer ?
#
loop_
_entity_poly.entity_id
_entity_poly.type
_entity_poly.pdbx_seq_one_letter_code
_entity_poly.pdbx_strand_id
1 'polypeptide(L)'
;MTCLFCTLKENTSNYLCDNADWYVIADKYPASPGHHLVILKRHKESFFELDDDELVAAQKALRAAKQKLDALHKPDAYNIGINEGAAAGRTIHHVHIHLIPRYASAPAKGGIEALLKEKK
;
A
#
# COMPACT_ATOMS: atom_id res chain seq x y z
N MET A 1 12.24 -2.46 19.85
CA MET A 1 11.46 -3.26 18.91
C MET A 1 11.47 -2.64 17.53
N THR A 2 11.68 -3.45 16.53
CA THR A 2 11.88 -2.97 15.15
C THR A 2 10.59 -3.08 14.36
N CYS A 3 10.17 -2.00 13.72
CA CYS A 3 9.05 -2.01 12.79
C CYS A 3 9.58 -2.35 11.41
N LEU A 4 8.99 -3.35 10.76
CA LEU A 4 9.41 -3.77 9.43
C LEU A 4 9.39 -2.60 8.44
N PHE A 5 8.33 -1.79 8.44
CA PHE A 5 8.23 -0.69 7.49
C PHE A 5 9.18 0.46 7.81
N CYS A 6 9.54 0.65 9.07
CA CYS A 6 10.61 1.59 9.41
C CYS A 6 11.97 1.12 8.89
N THR A 7 12.20 -0.20 8.91
CA THR A 7 13.41 -0.82 8.38
C THR A 7 13.45 -0.72 6.86
N LEU A 8 12.36 -1.10 6.19
CA LEU A 8 12.29 -1.08 4.72
C LEU A 8 12.39 0.33 4.15
N LYS A 9 12.00 1.35 4.92
CA LYS A 9 12.12 2.74 4.51
C LYS A 9 13.56 3.10 4.15
N GLU A 10 14.54 2.49 4.80
CA GLU A 10 15.95 2.80 4.57
C GLU A 10 16.47 2.21 3.27
N ASN A 11 15.76 1.26 2.68
CA ASN A 11 16.18 0.59 1.45
C ASN A 11 15.52 1.23 0.23
N THR A 12 15.97 2.44 -0.10
CA THR A 12 15.35 3.26 -1.14
C THR A 12 15.46 2.66 -2.55
N SER A 13 16.39 1.71 -2.76
CA SER A 13 16.53 1.05 -4.06
C SER A 13 15.30 0.21 -4.41
N ASN A 14 14.48 -0.16 -3.43
CA ASN A 14 13.25 -0.92 -3.64
C ASN A 14 12.02 -0.05 -3.89
N TYR A 15 12.18 1.26 -3.86
CA TYR A 15 11.03 2.16 -4.06
C TYR A 15 10.58 2.15 -5.52
N LEU A 16 9.28 1.98 -5.73
CA LEU A 16 8.67 2.30 -7.01
C LEU A 16 8.68 3.81 -7.22
N CYS A 17 8.32 4.53 -6.18
CA CYS A 17 8.34 5.98 -6.11
C CYS A 17 8.18 6.42 -4.66
N ASP A 18 8.32 7.71 -4.38
CA ASP A 18 8.10 8.27 -3.06
C ASP A 18 7.85 9.78 -3.15
N ASN A 19 7.44 10.35 -2.02
CA ASN A 19 7.41 11.79 -1.82
C ASN A 19 7.93 12.07 -0.40
N ALA A 20 7.72 13.29 0.12
CA ALA A 20 8.23 13.67 1.43
C ALA A 20 7.69 12.79 2.55
N ASP A 21 6.42 12.35 2.45
CA ASP A 21 5.72 11.67 3.55
C ASP A 21 5.48 10.19 3.32
N TRP A 22 5.55 9.69 2.07
CA TRP A 22 5.19 8.31 1.73
C TRP A 22 6.23 7.68 0.83
N TYR A 23 6.38 6.36 0.93
CA TYR A 23 7.17 5.59 -0.03
C TYR A 23 6.36 4.38 -0.51
N VAL A 24 6.65 3.91 -1.72
CA VAL A 24 5.88 2.85 -2.37
C VAL A 24 6.80 1.70 -2.72
N ILE A 25 6.45 0.50 -2.22
CA ILE A 25 7.21 -0.73 -2.50
C ILE A 25 6.26 -1.85 -2.90
N ALA A 26 6.80 -2.85 -3.60
CA ALA A 26 6.03 -4.05 -3.93
C ALA A 26 5.70 -4.84 -2.67
N ASP A 27 4.49 -5.39 -2.60
CA ASP A 27 4.14 -6.31 -1.52
C ASP A 27 4.85 -7.64 -1.74
N LYS A 28 5.48 -8.15 -0.68
CA LYS A 28 6.20 -9.43 -0.73
C LYS A 28 5.26 -10.61 -1.01
N TYR A 29 3.99 -10.48 -0.63
CA TYR A 29 2.97 -11.50 -0.82
C TYR A 29 1.82 -10.94 -1.64
N PRO A 30 2.05 -10.69 -2.95
CA PRO A 30 1.07 -9.96 -3.76
C PRO A 30 -0.24 -10.75 -3.93
N ALA A 31 -1.36 -10.05 -3.80
CA ALA A 31 -2.67 -10.60 -4.08
C ALA A 31 -2.91 -10.69 -5.59
N SER A 32 -2.19 -9.90 -6.36
CA SER A 32 -2.26 -9.93 -7.82
C SER A 32 -0.99 -9.26 -8.37
N PRO A 33 -0.63 -9.50 -9.65
CA PRO A 33 0.57 -8.88 -10.22
C PRO A 33 0.53 -7.36 -10.09
N GLY A 34 1.60 -6.79 -9.53
CA GLY A 34 1.71 -5.35 -9.34
C GLY A 34 1.18 -4.82 -8.02
N HIS A 35 0.77 -5.69 -7.10
CA HIS A 35 0.32 -5.28 -5.77
C HIS A 35 1.45 -4.52 -5.05
N HIS A 36 1.19 -3.27 -4.70
CA HIS A 36 2.14 -2.41 -4.00
C HIS A 36 1.53 -1.86 -2.72
N LEU A 37 2.41 -1.40 -1.84
CA LEU A 37 2.04 -0.76 -0.58
C LEU A 37 2.53 0.69 -0.61
N VAL A 38 1.64 1.60 -0.22
CA VAL A 38 1.96 3.02 -0.05
C VAL A 38 2.09 3.24 1.45
N ILE A 39 3.31 3.48 1.92
CA ILE A 39 3.67 3.40 3.34
C ILE A 39 4.07 4.78 3.85
N LEU A 40 3.51 5.17 4.99
CA LEU A 40 3.86 6.44 5.63
C LEU A 40 5.33 6.37 6.10
N LYS A 41 6.11 7.41 5.83
CA LYS A 41 7.53 7.40 6.22
C LYS A 41 7.73 7.49 7.73
N ARG A 42 6.99 8.36 8.42
CA ARG A 42 7.08 8.41 9.87
C ARG A 42 6.31 7.25 10.49
N HIS A 43 6.71 6.80 11.66
CA HIS A 43 6.01 5.69 12.32
C HIS A 43 4.74 6.18 13.00
N LYS A 44 3.59 5.78 12.50
CA LYS A 44 2.27 5.94 13.12
C LYS A 44 1.49 4.66 12.89
N GLU A 45 0.69 4.28 13.87
CA GLU A 45 -0.08 3.03 13.79
C GLU A 45 -1.49 3.25 13.26
N SER A 46 -2.07 4.45 13.45
CA SER A 46 -3.45 4.71 13.05
C SER A 46 -3.53 5.66 11.87
N PHE A 47 -4.31 5.27 10.87
CA PHE A 47 -4.66 6.13 9.74
C PHE A 47 -5.33 7.42 10.23
N PHE A 48 -6.07 7.34 11.35
CA PHE A 48 -6.79 8.50 11.90
C PHE A 48 -5.87 9.50 12.58
N GLU A 49 -4.59 9.17 12.76
CA GLU A 49 -3.60 10.09 13.30
C GLU A 49 -2.86 10.90 12.22
N LEU A 50 -3.18 10.69 10.95
CA LEU A 50 -2.59 11.44 9.86
C LEU A 50 -3.13 12.87 9.87
N ASP A 51 -2.26 13.83 9.55
CA ASP A 51 -2.72 15.20 9.31
C ASP A 51 -3.19 15.36 7.87
N ASP A 52 -3.80 16.52 7.58
CA ASP A 52 -4.39 16.76 6.25
C ASP A 52 -3.33 16.78 5.15
N ASP A 53 -2.14 17.31 5.45
CA ASP A 53 -1.05 17.35 4.47
C ASP A 53 -0.58 15.95 4.12
N GLU A 54 -0.54 15.05 5.09
CA GLU A 54 -0.18 13.65 4.86
C GLU A 54 -1.22 12.94 4.00
N LEU A 55 -2.50 13.26 4.18
CA LEU A 55 -3.56 12.69 3.33
C LEU A 55 -3.46 13.17 1.89
N VAL A 56 -3.18 14.46 1.69
CA VAL A 56 -2.96 15.00 0.35
C VAL A 56 -1.74 14.34 -0.29
N ALA A 57 -0.66 14.19 0.47
CA ALA A 57 0.55 13.52 -0.02
C ALA A 57 0.31 12.04 -0.35
N ALA A 58 -0.58 11.36 0.41
CA ALA A 58 -0.97 9.98 0.11
C ALA A 58 -1.64 9.88 -1.25
N GLN A 59 -2.57 10.81 -1.55
CA GLN A 59 -3.25 10.82 -2.85
C GLN A 59 -2.25 11.05 -3.98
N LYS A 60 -1.28 11.92 -3.78
CA LYS A 60 -0.24 12.17 -4.79
C LYS A 60 0.64 10.94 -5.00
N ALA A 61 0.99 10.22 -3.92
CA ALA A 61 1.77 8.99 -4.00
C ALA A 61 0.99 7.90 -4.75
N LEU A 62 -0.31 7.76 -4.47
CA LEU A 62 -1.16 6.80 -5.16
C LEU A 62 -1.24 7.10 -6.66
N ARG A 63 -1.41 8.36 -7.04
CA ARG A 63 -1.43 8.74 -8.46
C ARG A 63 -0.12 8.44 -9.16
N ALA A 64 1.00 8.75 -8.52
CA ALA A 64 2.32 8.48 -9.09
C ALA A 64 2.56 6.98 -9.26
N ALA A 65 2.19 6.19 -8.25
CA ALA A 65 2.30 4.75 -8.31
C ALA A 65 1.41 4.17 -9.41
N LYS A 66 0.15 4.61 -9.48
CA LYS A 66 -0.79 4.16 -10.50
C LYS A 66 -0.25 4.40 -11.91
N GLN A 67 0.34 5.57 -12.15
CA GLN A 67 0.88 5.90 -13.46
C GLN A 67 1.96 4.89 -13.88
N LYS A 68 2.84 4.52 -12.95
CA LYS A 68 3.90 3.53 -13.23
C LYS A 68 3.32 2.13 -13.41
N LEU A 69 2.35 1.75 -12.57
CA LEU A 69 1.74 0.43 -12.64
C LEU A 69 0.89 0.25 -13.89
N ASP A 70 0.19 1.29 -14.32
CA ASP A 70 -0.56 1.27 -15.58
C ASP A 70 0.37 0.97 -16.76
N ALA A 71 1.55 1.58 -16.78
CA ALA A 71 2.52 1.36 -17.85
C ALA A 71 3.13 -0.05 -17.80
N LEU A 72 3.40 -0.56 -16.58
CA LEU A 72 4.08 -1.85 -16.40
C LEU A 72 3.15 -3.04 -16.54
N HIS A 73 1.93 -2.94 -16.04
CA HIS A 73 1.03 -4.10 -15.90
C HIS A 73 -0.28 -3.95 -16.66
N LYS A 74 -0.65 -2.75 -17.06
CA LYS A 74 -1.88 -2.45 -17.82
C LYS A 74 -3.13 -3.07 -17.16
N PRO A 75 -3.36 -2.82 -15.86
CA PRO A 75 -4.52 -3.38 -15.18
C PRO A 75 -5.82 -2.74 -15.63
N ASP A 76 -6.92 -3.43 -15.41
CA ASP A 76 -8.26 -2.94 -15.74
C ASP A 76 -8.88 -2.13 -14.60
N ALA A 77 -8.43 -2.36 -13.37
CA ALA A 77 -9.01 -1.73 -12.18
C ALA A 77 -8.03 -1.83 -11.01
N TYR A 78 -8.40 -1.22 -9.88
CA TYR A 78 -7.62 -1.29 -8.65
C TYR A 78 -8.51 -1.47 -7.45
N ASN A 79 -8.04 -2.23 -6.46
CA ASN A 79 -8.53 -2.14 -5.10
C ASN A 79 -7.57 -1.27 -4.29
N ILE A 80 -8.10 -0.33 -3.56
CA ILE A 80 -7.33 0.56 -2.69
C ILE A 80 -7.92 0.44 -1.29
N GLY A 81 -7.10 0.08 -0.31
CA GLY A 81 -7.66 -0.14 1.01
C GLY A 81 -6.64 -0.09 2.12
N ILE A 82 -7.16 0.09 3.33
CA ILE A 82 -6.38 0.20 4.56
C ILE A 82 -7.02 -0.71 5.59
N ASN A 83 -6.19 -1.51 6.27
CA ASN A 83 -6.62 -2.26 7.45
C ASN A 83 -6.25 -1.43 8.68
N GLU A 84 -7.24 -0.96 9.39
CA GLU A 84 -7.03 -0.18 10.61
C GLU A 84 -7.23 -1.08 11.81
N GLY A 85 -6.11 -1.55 12.38
CA GLY A 85 -6.09 -2.39 13.56
C GLY A 85 -6.03 -3.88 13.29
N ALA A 86 -5.61 -4.66 14.29
CA ALA A 86 -5.41 -6.10 14.17
C ALA A 86 -6.71 -6.83 13.85
N ALA A 87 -7.83 -6.41 14.44
CA ALA A 87 -9.12 -7.04 14.21
C ALA A 87 -9.62 -6.89 12.77
N ALA A 88 -9.10 -5.90 12.04
CA ALA A 88 -9.42 -5.69 10.62
C ALA A 88 -8.49 -6.47 9.69
N GLY A 89 -7.54 -7.23 10.25
CA GLY A 89 -6.60 -8.04 9.47
C GLY A 89 -5.21 -7.44 9.32
N ARG A 90 -4.92 -6.30 9.97
CA ARG A 90 -3.60 -5.69 9.89
C ARG A 90 -2.59 -6.51 10.67
N THR A 91 -1.45 -6.82 10.04
CA THR A 91 -0.36 -7.58 10.67
C THR A 91 0.86 -6.73 11.00
N ILE A 92 1.08 -5.63 10.27
CA ILE A 92 2.16 -4.70 10.54
C ILE A 92 1.54 -3.38 11.01
N HIS A 93 1.86 -3.00 12.27
CA HIS A 93 1.23 -1.84 12.91
C HIS A 93 1.98 -0.55 12.57
N HIS A 94 1.83 -0.13 11.33
CA HIS A 94 2.44 1.06 10.75
C HIS A 94 1.58 1.43 9.54
N VAL A 95 1.11 2.67 9.45
CA VAL A 95 0.13 3.08 8.43
C VAL A 95 0.62 2.75 7.02
N HIS A 96 -0.17 1.96 6.31
CA HIS A 96 0.09 1.62 4.91
C HIS A 96 -1.22 1.40 4.17
N ILE A 97 -1.19 1.69 2.87
CA ILE A 97 -2.34 1.60 1.97
C ILE A 97 -2.02 0.54 0.93
N HIS A 98 -2.92 -0.43 0.78
CA HIS A 98 -2.81 -1.41 -0.29
C HIS A 98 -3.26 -0.79 -1.60
N LEU A 99 -2.44 -0.93 -2.63
CA LEU A 99 -2.77 -0.56 -4.00
C LEU A 99 -2.64 -1.83 -4.85
N ILE A 100 -3.78 -2.43 -5.19
CA ILE A 100 -3.83 -3.76 -5.80
C ILE A 100 -4.41 -3.66 -7.20
N PRO A 101 -3.58 -3.83 -8.25
CA PRO A 101 -4.11 -3.90 -9.62
C PRO A 101 -5.02 -5.12 -9.76
N ARG A 102 -6.09 -4.95 -10.52
CA ARG A 102 -7.01 -6.04 -10.82
C ARG A 102 -7.21 -6.16 -12.32
N TYR A 103 -7.48 -7.37 -12.77
CA TYR A 103 -7.51 -7.71 -14.19
C TYR A 103 -8.83 -8.36 -14.54
N ALA A 104 -9.42 -7.99 -15.69
CA ALA A 104 -10.69 -8.56 -16.13
C ALA A 104 -10.60 -10.08 -16.30
N SER A 105 -9.41 -10.58 -16.66
CA SER A 105 -9.16 -12.02 -16.80
C SER A 105 -9.14 -12.76 -15.47
N ALA A 106 -8.92 -12.05 -14.37
CA ALA A 106 -8.87 -12.62 -13.01
C ALA A 106 -9.46 -11.61 -12.03
N PRO A 107 -10.79 -11.40 -12.04
CA PRO A 107 -11.38 -10.35 -11.22
C PRO A 107 -11.30 -10.66 -9.73
N ALA A 108 -11.35 -9.60 -8.93
CA ALA A 108 -11.34 -9.70 -7.48
C ALA A 108 -12.57 -10.49 -7.00
N LYS A 109 -12.39 -11.31 -5.95
CA LYS A 109 -13.45 -12.14 -5.38
C LYS A 109 -13.44 -12.04 -3.87
N GLY A 110 -14.61 -12.19 -3.25
CA GLY A 110 -14.77 -12.18 -1.82
C GLY A 110 -15.05 -10.79 -1.27
N GLY A 111 -15.14 -10.69 0.04
CA GLY A 111 -15.36 -9.41 0.71
C GLY A 111 -14.06 -8.66 0.89
N ILE A 112 -14.18 -7.46 1.45
CA ILE A 112 -13.04 -6.57 1.65
C ILE A 112 -11.92 -7.22 2.48
N GLU A 113 -12.26 -8.03 3.48
CA GLU A 113 -11.25 -8.69 4.30
C GLU A 113 -10.43 -9.70 3.49
N ALA A 114 -11.07 -10.41 2.55
CA ALA A 114 -10.34 -11.34 1.68
C ALA A 114 -9.45 -10.58 0.69
N LEU A 115 -9.92 -9.44 0.20
CA LEU A 115 -9.19 -8.62 -0.78
C LEU A 115 -7.96 -7.97 -0.18
N LEU A 116 -8.01 -7.61 1.09
CA LEU A 116 -6.93 -6.89 1.78
C LEU A 116 -6.21 -7.77 2.80
N LYS A 117 -6.31 -9.08 2.67
CA LYS A 117 -5.68 -10.01 3.60
C LYS A 117 -4.16 -9.87 3.58
N GLU A 118 -3.58 -9.69 4.75
CA GLU A 118 -2.14 -9.59 4.93
C GLU A 118 -1.56 -10.91 5.39
N LYS A 119 -0.42 -11.28 4.83
CA LYS A 119 0.27 -12.53 5.13
C LYS A 119 1.67 -12.22 5.63
N LYS A 120 1.80 -12.02 6.92
CA LYS A 120 3.10 -11.66 7.50
C LYS A 120 3.59 -12.67 8.51
#